data_a5ef9409107a1b1703796f8a90bef93a
#
_entry.id   a5ef9409107a1b1703796f8a90bef93a
#
_cell.length_a   1.000
_cell.length_b   1.000
_cell.length_c   1.000
_cell.angle_alpha   90.00
_cell.angle_beta   90.00
_cell.angle_gamma   90.00
#
_symmetry.space_group_name_H-M   'P 1'
#
loop_
_entity.id
_entity.type
_entity.pdbx_description
1 polymer ?
#
loop_
_entity_poly.entity_id
_entity_poly.type
_entity_poly.pdbx_seq_one_letter_code
_entity_poly.pdbx_strand_id
1 'polypeptide(L)'
;DVLPYFIKAENQERGKDDFHGVGGPLSVSDQRIQLPLLNEFQNAAEEFGIPKTKDFNTGNNHGCGYFQVTEKDGFRCSTAVGYLNPIMHRTNLKIVTKAHVKKINFENKTTKSVEYWQENELKKVIVNKEVILSSGSIGSPQILQTSGIGNSDKLKNLGIDMVHDLKGVGENLQDHLMFRPIYKIHGLKSLNKKINSLFGKLMIGLEYVFNRSGPMTMGASQMCMFAKSDPSLELPDLQWHVQPMSMDTLGATKNHD
;
A
#
# COMPACT_ATOMS: atom_id res chain seq x y z
N ASP A 1 14.58 -12.86 7.20
CA ASP A 1 13.92 -13.09 8.49
C ASP A 1 12.39 -12.88 8.41
N VAL A 2 11.90 -12.01 7.52
CA VAL A 2 10.44 -11.76 7.36
C VAL A 2 9.81 -12.57 6.22
N LEU A 3 10.59 -13.09 5.29
CA LEU A 3 10.12 -13.84 4.12
C LEU A 3 9.13 -14.98 4.47
N PRO A 4 9.35 -15.80 5.53
CA PRO A 4 8.39 -16.84 5.89
C PRO A 4 7.00 -16.32 6.24
N TYR A 5 6.90 -15.09 6.77
CA TYR A 5 5.61 -14.46 7.08
C TYR A 5 4.91 -13.94 5.83
N PHE A 6 5.65 -13.42 4.85
CA PHE A 6 5.10 -13.04 3.56
C PHE A 6 4.58 -14.27 2.81
N ILE A 7 5.38 -15.34 2.71
CA ILE A 7 4.99 -16.63 2.12
C ILE A 7 3.71 -17.17 2.80
N LYS A 8 3.64 -17.11 4.14
CA LYS A 8 2.46 -17.57 4.89
C LYS A 8 1.21 -16.73 4.64
N ALA A 9 1.37 -15.42 4.42
CA ALA A 9 0.26 -14.49 4.20
C ALA A 9 -0.29 -14.56 2.77
N GLU A 10 0.52 -14.97 1.81
CA GLU A 10 0.24 -14.89 0.39
C GLU A 10 -0.56 -16.10 -0.14
N ASN A 11 -1.45 -15.80 -1.10
CA ASN A 11 -2.04 -16.80 -1.98
C ASN A 11 -1.75 -16.37 -3.42
N GLN A 12 -0.58 -16.77 -3.92
CA GLN A 12 -0.05 -16.41 -5.22
C GLN A 12 -0.76 -17.19 -6.35
N GLU A 13 -1.33 -16.46 -7.33
CA GLU A 13 -2.02 -17.04 -8.49
C GLU A 13 -1.10 -17.90 -9.36
N ARG A 14 0.17 -17.52 -9.47
CA ARG A 14 1.19 -18.23 -10.27
C ARG A 14 1.70 -19.51 -9.62
N GLY A 15 1.31 -19.77 -8.36
CA GLY A 15 1.74 -20.93 -7.61
C GLY A 15 2.82 -20.64 -6.57
N LYS A 16 3.28 -21.70 -5.92
CA LYS A 16 4.28 -21.65 -4.85
C LYS A 16 5.69 -21.81 -5.44
N ASP A 17 6.63 -21.02 -4.89
CA ASP A 17 8.07 -21.16 -5.09
C ASP A 17 8.85 -20.80 -3.81
N ASP A 18 10.16 -20.51 -3.91
CA ASP A 18 11.01 -20.16 -2.77
C ASP A 18 10.69 -18.78 -2.16
N PHE A 19 10.00 -17.91 -2.90
CA PHE A 19 9.66 -16.56 -2.50
C PHE A 19 8.16 -16.36 -2.29
N HIS A 20 7.32 -17.25 -2.82
CA HIS A 20 5.87 -17.10 -2.89
C HIS A 20 5.11 -18.24 -2.21
N GLY A 21 4.00 -17.88 -1.56
CA GLY A 21 3.11 -18.82 -0.90
C GLY A 21 1.77 -18.99 -1.60
N VAL A 22 1.11 -20.11 -1.32
CA VAL A 22 -0.28 -20.39 -1.72
C VAL A 22 -1.12 -20.75 -0.51
N GLY A 23 -2.42 -20.45 -0.57
CA GLY A 23 -3.36 -20.76 0.50
C GLY A 23 -3.37 -19.75 1.66
N GLY A 24 -2.57 -18.70 1.60
CA GLY A 24 -2.65 -17.59 2.55
C GLY A 24 -3.89 -16.70 2.33
N PRO A 25 -4.19 -15.81 3.28
CA PRO A 25 -5.40 -14.97 3.23
C PRO A 25 -5.34 -13.83 2.21
N LEU A 26 -4.16 -13.39 1.78
CA LEU A 26 -3.97 -12.32 0.81
C LEU A 26 -3.76 -12.89 -0.59
N SER A 27 -4.77 -12.75 -1.44
CA SER A 27 -4.63 -13.12 -2.86
C SER A 27 -3.76 -12.11 -3.59
N VAL A 28 -2.78 -12.64 -4.33
CA VAL A 28 -1.90 -11.89 -5.24
C VAL A 28 -2.09 -12.46 -6.63
N SER A 29 -2.39 -11.60 -7.59
CA SER A 29 -2.68 -12.00 -8.96
C SER A 29 -1.99 -11.10 -9.98
N ASP A 30 -1.94 -11.58 -11.22
CA ASP A 30 -1.61 -10.73 -12.36
C ASP A 30 -2.70 -9.70 -12.59
N GLN A 31 -2.32 -8.56 -13.14
CA GLN A 31 -3.29 -7.53 -13.49
C GLN A 31 -4.20 -7.99 -14.62
N ARG A 32 -5.50 -7.73 -14.50
CA ARG A 32 -6.53 -8.07 -15.48
C ARG A 32 -6.64 -7.05 -16.62
N ILE A 33 -5.57 -6.31 -16.87
CA ILE A 33 -5.44 -5.38 -17.98
C ILE A 33 -4.00 -5.35 -18.46
N GLN A 34 -3.84 -5.41 -19.79
CA GLN A 34 -2.58 -5.13 -20.46
C GLN A 34 -2.82 -4.09 -21.55
N LEU A 35 -1.88 -3.19 -21.71
CA LEU A 35 -2.01 -2.06 -22.64
C LEU A 35 -0.81 -2.01 -23.57
N PRO A 36 -1.03 -1.87 -24.89
CA PRO A 36 0.07 -1.75 -25.86
C PRO A 36 1.09 -0.67 -25.49
N LEU A 37 0.63 0.47 -24.95
CA LEU A 37 1.50 1.54 -24.49
C LEU A 37 2.52 1.08 -23.43
N LEU A 38 2.09 0.26 -22.48
CA LEU A 38 2.96 -0.25 -21.43
C LEU A 38 3.92 -1.33 -21.96
N ASN A 39 3.46 -2.14 -22.90
CA ASN A 39 4.32 -3.12 -23.55
C ASN A 39 5.44 -2.43 -24.34
N GLU A 40 5.14 -1.33 -25.04
CA GLU A 40 6.17 -0.54 -25.73
C GLU A 40 7.12 0.16 -24.76
N PHE A 41 6.62 0.62 -23.61
CA PHE A 41 7.53 1.13 -22.55
C PHE A 41 8.48 0.03 -22.06
N GLN A 42 8.00 -1.19 -21.89
CA GLN A 42 8.85 -2.32 -21.50
C GLN A 42 9.87 -2.68 -22.58
N ASN A 43 9.48 -2.62 -23.86
CA ASN A 43 10.39 -2.82 -25.00
C ASN A 43 11.48 -1.74 -25.02
N ALA A 44 11.11 -0.48 -24.84
CA ALA A 44 12.06 0.62 -24.78
C ALA A 44 13.05 0.49 -23.60
N ALA A 45 12.57 0.00 -22.45
CA ALA A 45 13.44 -0.26 -21.30
C ALA A 45 14.46 -1.37 -21.62
N GLU A 46 14.05 -2.42 -22.34
CA GLU A 46 14.95 -3.50 -22.79
C GLU A 46 15.98 -3.00 -23.80
N GLU A 47 15.58 -2.16 -24.77
CA GLU A 47 16.52 -1.50 -25.70
C GLU A 47 17.54 -0.60 -24.97
N PHE A 48 17.14 -0.01 -23.84
CA PHE A 48 18.03 0.77 -22.98
C PHE A 48 18.93 -0.09 -22.08
N GLY A 49 18.78 -1.42 -22.10
CA GLY A 49 19.60 -2.35 -21.32
C GLY A 49 19.00 -2.74 -19.97
N ILE A 50 17.73 -2.40 -19.70
CA ILE A 50 17.02 -2.80 -18.49
C ILE A 50 16.19 -4.04 -18.81
N PRO A 51 16.45 -5.19 -18.18
CA PRO A 51 15.82 -6.45 -18.56
C PRO A 51 14.30 -6.44 -18.27
N LYS A 52 13.56 -7.21 -19.06
CA LYS A 52 12.17 -7.51 -18.71
C LYS A 52 12.11 -8.45 -17.51
N THR A 53 11.21 -8.16 -16.58
CA THR A 53 10.91 -9.07 -15.48
C THR A 53 9.42 -9.39 -15.42
N LYS A 54 9.12 -10.57 -14.95
CA LYS A 54 7.74 -10.99 -14.65
C LYS A 54 7.41 -10.81 -13.17
N ASP A 55 8.46 -10.68 -12.33
CA ASP A 55 8.32 -10.64 -10.90
C ASP A 55 9.45 -9.83 -10.25
N PHE A 56 9.09 -8.96 -9.33
CA PHE A 56 10.03 -8.11 -8.58
C PHE A 56 10.38 -8.69 -7.20
N ASN A 57 9.70 -9.75 -6.76
CA ASN A 57 9.80 -10.29 -5.41
C ASN A 57 10.57 -11.63 -5.34
N THR A 58 11.50 -11.83 -6.26
CA THR A 58 12.32 -13.05 -6.36
C THR A 58 13.75 -12.88 -5.85
N GLY A 59 13.99 -11.86 -5.00
CA GLY A 59 15.32 -11.51 -4.51
C GLY A 59 16.13 -10.61 -5.45
N ASN A 60 15.69 -10.41 -6.69
CA ASN A 60 16.25 -9.43 -7.63
C ASN A 60 15.11 -8.63 -8.24
N ASN A 61 15.05 -7.34 -7.92
CA ASN A 61 14.03 -6.44 -8.43
C ASN A 61 14.47 -5.63 -9.65
N HIS A 62 15.72 -5.78 -10.14
CA HIS A 62 16.21 -5.07 -11.32
C HIS A 62 15.45 -5.49 -12.57
N GLY A 63 14.77 -4.58 -13.23
CA GLY A 63 14.03 -4.84 -14.46
C GLY A 63 12.79 -3.99 -14.64
N CYS A 64 12.09 -4.23 -15.75
CA CYS A 64 10.84 -3.57 -16.12
C CYS A 64 9.74 -4.63 -16.33
N GLY A 65 8.58 -4.44 -15.69
CA GLY A 65 7.47 -5.38 -15.77
C GLY A 65 6.16 -4.87 -15.19
N TYR A 66 5.09 -5.62 -15.42
CA TYR A 66 3.82 -5.37 -14.77
C TYR A 66 3.89 -5.75 -13.29
N PHE A 67 3.29 -4.91 -12.44
CA PHE A 67 3.07 -5.29 -11.05
C PHE A 67 2.09 -6.44 -10.93
N GLN A 68 2.33 -7.34 -9.99
CA GLN A 68 1.27 -8.13 -9.40
C GLN A 68 0.51 -7.30 -8.38
N VAL A 69 -0.74 -7.62 -8.15
CA VAL A 69 -1.64 -6.83 -7.30
C VAL A 69 -2.35 -7.71 -6.28
N THR A 70 -2.67 -7.14 -5.11
CA THR A 70 -3.52 -7.80 -4.12
C THR A 70 -4.97 -7.75 -4.57
N GLU A 71 -5.32 -8.69 -5.44
CA GLU A 71 -6.61 -8.81 -6.11
C GLU A 71 -7.06 -10.28 -6.14
N LYS A 72 -8.37 -10.48 -6.11
CA LYS A 72 -9.02 -11.76 -6.35
C LYS A 72 -10.24 -11.54 -7.23
N ASP A 73 -10.30 -12.22 -8.37
CA ASP A 73 -11.44 -12.19 -9.29
C ASP A 73 -11.90 -10.78 -9.71
N GLY A 74 -10.95 -9.85 -9.94
CA GLY A 74 -11.24 -8.47 -10.30
C GLY A 74 -11.65 -7.57 -9.12
N PHE A 75 -11.53 -8.05 -7.87
CA PHE A 75 -11.79 -7.28 -6.66
C PHE A 75 -10.53 -7.13 -5.83
N ARG A 76 -10.37 -5.95 -5.24
CA ARG A 76 -9.28 -5.70 -4.30
C ARG A 76 -9.36 -6.65 -3.11
N CYS A 77 -8.33 -7.47 -2.89
CA CYS A 77 -8.14 -8.28 -1.71
C CYS A 77 -7.45 -7.45 -0.62
N SER A 78 -8.23 -6.60 0.07
CA SER A 78 -7.71 -5.83 1.20
C SER A 78 -7.49 -6.72 2.43
N THR A 79 -6.77 -6.23 3.43
CA THR A 79 -6.61 -6.92 4.73
C THR A 79 -7.96 -7.20 5.40
N ALA A 80 -8.96 -6.33 5.22
CA ALA A 80 -10.31 -6.59 5.69
C ALA A 80 -10.92 -7.80 4.98
N VAL A 81 -10.75 -7.91 3.66
CA VAL A 81 -11.27 -9.04 2.87
C VAL A 81 -10.52 -10.33 3.22
N GLY A 82 -9.19 -10.28 3.27
CA GLY A 82 -8.37 -11.47 3.51
C GLY A 82 -8.40 -11.97 4.96
N TYR A 83 -8.35 -11.07 5.93
CA TYR A 83 -8.20 -11.47 7.34
C TYR A 83 -9.45 -11.23 8.19
N LEU A 84 -10.17 -10.11 7.99
CA LEU A 84 -11.20 -9.70 8.92
C LEU A 84 -12.55 -10.36 8.59
N ASN A 85 -13.02 -10.25 7.35
CA ASN A 85 -14.32 -10.78 6.95
C ASN A 85 -14.50 -12.27 7.28
N PRO A 86 -13.50 -13.16 7.06
CA PRO A 86 -13.63 -14.58 7.38
C PRO A 86 -13.87 -14.88 8.87
N ILE A 87 -13.46 -13.97 9.76
CA ILE A 87 -13.52 -14.18 11.21
C ILE A 87 -14.51 -13.27 11.94
N MET A 88 -15.29 -12.46 11.22
CA MET A 88 -16.26 -11.53 11.84
C MET A 88 -17.31 -12.21 12.71
N HIS A 89 -17.57 -13.49 12.48
CA HIS A 89 -18.52 -14.30 13.26
C HIS A 89 -17.98 -14.70 14.65
N ARG A 90 -16.70 -14.48 14.95
CA ARG A 90 -16.10 -14.87 16.23
C ARG A 90 -16.62 -14.02 17.38
N THR A 91 -17.11 -14.66 18.44
CA THR A 91 -17.65 -13.98 19.64
C THR A 91 -16.60 -13.23 20.45
N ASN A 92 -15.32 -13.62 20.31
CA ASN A 92 -14.19 -12.95 20.98
C ASN A 92 -13.58 -11.81 20.16
N LEU A 93 -14.17 -11.45 19.00
CA LEU A 93 -13.76 -10.32 18.18
C LEU A 93 -14.78 -9.19 18.31
N LYS A 94 -14.31 -8.01 18.69
CA LYS A 94 -15.08 -6.76 18.68
C LYS A 94 -14.38 -5.72 17.83
N ILE A 95 -15.06 -5.24 16.79
CA ILE A 95 -14.58 -4.18 15.90
C ILE A 95 -15.27 -2.89 16.28
N VAL A 96 -14.48 -1.86 16.58
CA VAL A 96 -14.98 -0.51 16.88
C VAL A 96 -14.48 0.44 15.81
N THR A 97 -15.39 0.94 15.00
CA THR A 97 -15.09 1.91 13.93
C THR A 97 -15.41 3.32 14.37
N LYS A 98 -14.92 4.33 13.61
CA LYS A 98 -15.06 5.76 13.94
C LYS A 98 -14.53 6.07 15.35
N ALA A 99 -13.52 5.33 15.78
CA ALA A 99 -12.88 5.45 17.08
C ALA A 99 -11.51 6.13 16.90
N HIS A 100 -11.35 7.30 17.47
CA HIS A 100 -10.10 8.04 17.46
C HIS A 100 -9.35 7.83 18.77
N VAL A 101 -8.25 7.08 18.73
CA VAL A 101 -7.46 6.79 19.93
C VAL A 101 -6.84 8.08 20.44
N LYS A 102 -7.09 8.37 21.72
CA LYS A 102 -6.54 9.53 22.44
C LYS A 102 -5.19 9.20 23.05
N LYS A 103 -5.13 8.14 23.84
CA LYS A 103 -3.90 7.67 24.48
C LYS A 103 -4.03 6.26 25.04
N ILE A 104 -2.89 5.66 25.34
CA ILE A 104 -2.74 4.44 26.13
C ILE A 104 -2.39 4.86 27.56
N ASN A 105 -3.07 4.30 28.55
CA ASN A 105 -2.78 4.54 29.94
C ASN A 105 -1.90 3.42 30.51
N PHE A 106 -0.92 3.83 31.32
CA PHE A 106 0.07 2.94 31.95
C PHE A 106 -0.03 3.00 33.45
N GLU A 107 0.34 1.91 34.09
CA GLU A 107 0.65 1.81 35.51
C GLU A 107 1.95 1.04 35.65
N ASN A 108 2.96 1.61 36.30
CA ASN A 108 4.28 1.02 36.44
C ASN A 108 4.85 0.49 35.09
N LYS A 109 4.72 1.27 34.03
CA LYS A 109 5.13 0.92 32.64
C LYS A 109 4.39 -0.26 32.01
N THR A 110 3.33 -0.75 32.61
CA THR A 110 2.43 -1.77 32.07
C THR A 110 1.18 -1.13 31.50
N THR A 111 0.79 -1.52 30.29
CA THR A 111 -0.46 -1.03 29.67
C THR A 111 -1.68 -1.47 30.46
N LYS A 112 -2.58 -0.56 30.76
CA LYS A 112 -3.81 -0.82 31.54
C LYS A 112 -5.08 -0.59 30.74
N SER A 113 -5.11 0.44 29.92
CA SER A 113 -6.29 0.77 29.14
C SER A 113 -5.95 1.64 27.95
N VAL A 114 -6.88 1.69 27.00
CA VAL A 114 -6.85 2.58 25.86
C VAL A 114 -8.04 3.53 25.94
N GLU A 115 -7.80 4.83 25.84
CA GLU A 115 -8.83 5.86 25.72
C GLU A 115 -9.01 6.27 24.26
N TYR A 116 -10.26 6.40 23.83
CA TYR A 116 -10.59 6.80 22.46
C TYR A 116 -11.89 7.62 22.42
N TRP A 117 -11.98 8.51 21.47
CA TRP A 117 -13.18 9.24 21.14
C TRP A 117 -14.02 8.47 20.14
N GLN A 118 -15.32 8.36 20.40
CA GLN A 118 -16.31 7.84 19.46
C GLN A 118 -17.59 8.67 19.63
N GLU A 119 -18.08 9.26 18.54
CA GLU A 119 -19.29 10.10 18.55
C GLU A 119 -19.24 11.23 19.60
N ASN A 120 -18.06 11.86 19.75
CA ASN A 120 -17.75 12.90 20.73
C ASN A 120 -17.77 12.44 22.22
N GLU A 121 -17.91 11.17 22.48
CA GLU A 121 -17.80 10.60 23.82
C GLU A 121 -16.41 9.99 24.05
N LEU A 122 -15.84 10.27 25.21
CA LEU A 122 -14.59 9.62 25.64
C LEU A 122 -14.89 8.24 26.21
N LYS A 123 -14.41 7.21 25.56
CA LYS A 123 -14.56 5.80 25.94
C LYS A 123 -13.23 5.21 26.38
N LYS A 124 -13.31 4.12 27.16
CA LYS A 124 -12.15 3.43 27.71
C LYS A 124 -12.30 1.93 27.56
N VAL A 125 -11.24 1.26 27.12
CA VAL A 125 -11.14 -0.21 27.06
C VAL A 125 -10.02 -0.66 27.98
N ILE A 126 -10.29 -1.65 28.80
CA ILE A 126 -9.28 -2.26 29.68
C ILE A 126 -8.44 -3.26 28.89
N VAL A 127 -7.14 -3.26 29.15
CA VAL A 127 -6.18 -4.15 28.53
C VAL A 127 -5.90 -5.33 29.45
N ASN A 128 -6.21 -6.54 29.00
CA ASN A 128 -5.97 -7.77 29.77
C ASN A 128 -4.60 -8.42 29.48
N LYS A 129 -4.08 -8.23 28.25
CA LYS A 129 -2.79 -8.81 27.83
C LYS A 129 -1.88 -7.74 27.28
N GLU A 130 -2.16 -7.23 26.07
CA GLU A 130 -1.29 -6.31 25.36
C GLU A 130 -2.08 -5.35 24.46
N VAL A 131 -1.42 -4.29 24.03
CA VAL A 131 -1.90 -3.38 23.00
C VAL A 131 -1.00 -3.53 21.78
N ILE A 132 -1.60 -3.85 20.63
CA ILE A 132 -0.90 -3.90 19.34
C ILE A 132 -1.16 -2.57 18.63
N LEU A 133 -0.09 -1.80 18.42
CA LEU A 133 -0.15 -0.49 17.78
C LEU A 133 0.16 -0.61 16.29
N SER A 134 -0.84 -0.37 15.44
CA SER A 134 -0.75 -0.50 13.98
C SER A 134 -1.37 0.70 13.26
N SER A 135 -1.15 1.92 13.79
CA SER A 135 -1.77 3.16 13.31
C SER A 135 -0.97 3.87 12.20
N GLY A 136 0.01 3.18 11.61
CA GLY A 136 0.89 3.71 10.56
C GLY A 136 2.02 4.58 11.12
N SER A 137 2.89 5.05 10.21
CA SER A 137 4.13 5.75 10.54
C SER A 137 3.92 7.13 11.18
N ILE A 138 2.75 7.73 11.04
CA ILE A 138 2.39 8.99 11.71
C ILE A 138 1.55 8.72 12.96
N GLY A 139 0.49 7.89 12.85
CA GLY A 139 -0.44 7.67 13.95
C GLY A 139 0.15 6.90 15.13
N SER A 140 1.00 5.90 14.88
CA SER A 140 1.62 5.12 15.95
C SER A 140 2.57 5.96 16.81
N PRO A 141 3.51 6.75 16.27
CA PRO A 141 4.32 7.66 17.07
C PRO A 141 3.49 8.72 17.81
N GLN A 142 2.44 9.25 17.18
CA GLN A 142 1.55 10.21 17.82
C GLN A 142 0.87 9.62 19.07
N ILE A 143 0.33 8.41 18.96
CA ILE A 143 -0.31 7.71 20.09
C ILE A 143 0.72 7.43 21.20
N LEU A 144 1.95 7.02 20.85
CA LEU A 144 3.01 6.82 21.83
C LEU A 144 3.35 8.12 22.56
N GLN A 145 3.57 9.20 21.84
CA GLN A 145 3.91 10.51 22.43
C GLN A 145 2.79 11.04 23.33
N THR A 146 1.54 11.01 22.86
CA THR A 146 0.39 11.43 23.68
C THR A 146 0.16 10.54 24.91
N SER A 147 0.77 9.35 24.92
CA SER A 147 0.74 8.39 26.03
C SER A 147 1.97 8.48 26.96
N GLY A 148 2.85 9.46 26.72
CA GLY A 148 4.05 9.67 27.56
C GLY A 148 5.28 8.85 27.16
N ILE A 149 5.30 8.30 25.93
CA ILE A 149 6.47 7.56 25.40
C ILE A 149 7.06 8.35 24.24
N GLY A 150 8.29 8.82 24.39
CA GLY A 150 8.99 9.63 23.40
C GLY A 150 10.17 10.38 23.99
N ASN A 151 10.65 11.40 23.29
CA ASN A 151 11.70 12.27 23.78
C ASN A 151 11.23 13.05 25.02
N SER A 152 11.91 12.89 26.16
CA SER A 152 11.53 13.44 27.45
C SER A 152 11.39 14.97 27.44
N ASP A 153 12.31 15.68 26.76
CA ASP A 153 12.29 17.14 26.71
C ASP A 153 11.10 17.65 25.88
N LYS A 154 10.83 17.01 24.74
CA LYS A 154 9.65 17.33 23.91
C LYS A 154 8.33 17.10 24.68
N LEU A 155 8.21 15.96 25.34
CA LEU A 155 7.01 15.63 26.13
C LEU A 155 6.78 16.60 27.26
N LYS A 156 7.83 16.94 28.01
CA LYS A 156 7.78 17.93 29.09
C LYS A 156 7.34 19.32 28.60
N ASN A 157 7.89 19.77 27.46
CA ASN A 157 7.51 21.06 26.86
C ASN A 157 6.04 21.11 26.40
N LEU A 158 5.46 19.95 26.08
CA LEU A 158 4.06 19.81 25.72
C LEU A 158 3.14 19.56 26.92
N GLY A 159 3.67 19.53 28.15
CA GLY A 159 2.90 19.25 29.36
C GLY A 159 2.41 17.79 29.44
N ILE A 160 3.10 16.85 28.81
CA ILE A 160 2.77 15.44 28.81
C ILE A 160 3.65 14.73 29.84
N ASP A 161 3.01 14.03 30.79
CA ASP A 161 3.71 13.23 31.79
C ASP A 161 4.48 12.09 31.12
N MET A 162 5.77 12.00 31.41
CA MET A 162 6.65 11.00 30.85
C MET A 162 6.45 9.64 31.50
N VAL A 163 6.19 8.61 30.71
CA VAL A 163 6.16 7.20 31.10
C VAL A 163 7.51 6.55 30.79
N HIS A 164 8.06 6.82 29.60
CA HIS A 164 9.33 6.25 29.16
C HIS A 164 10.03 7.16 28.15
N ASP A 165 11.30 7.49 28.44
CA ASP A 165 12.15 8.22 27.49
C ASP A 165 12.59 7.29 26.37
N LEU A 166 12.08 7.53 25.15
CA LEU A 166 12.39 6.78 23.94
C LEU A 166 12.59 7.77 22.78
N LYS A 167 13.81 8.26 22.64
CA LYS A 167 14.17 9.38 21.76
C LYS A 167 13.84 9.16 20.30
N GLY A 168 13.81 7.91 19.80
CA GLY A 168 13.53 7.59 18.41
C GLY A 168 12.05 7.69 18.02
N VAL A 169 11.11 7.82 18.97
CA VAL A 169 9.69 7.90 18.67
C VAL A 169 9.35 9.21 17.97
N GLY A 170 8.86 9.11 16.74
CA GLY A 170 8.49 10.26 15.91
C GLY A 170 9.68 10.95 15.23
N GLU A 171 10.84 10.31 15.24
CA GLU A 171 12.03 10.78 14.51
C GLU A 171 12.25 9.95 13.24
N ASN A 172 13.10 10.48 12.34
CA ASN A 172 13.53 9.81 11.10
C ASN A 172 12.38 9.36 10.18
N LEU A 173 11.29 10.12 10.14
CA LEU A 173 10.24 9.86 9.15
C LEU A 173 10.82 10.06 7.75
N GLN A 174 10.69 9.04 6.91
CA GLN A 174 11.15 9.05 5.53
C GLN A 174 9.98 8.80 4.59
N ASP A 175 10.01 9.44 3.44
CA ASP A 175 9.07 9.23 2.35
C ASP A 175 9.83 9.27 1.02
N HIS A 176 9.22 8.72 -0.03
CA HIS A 176 9.84 8.70 -1.36
C HIS A 176 9.94 10.10 -1.96
N LEU A 177 11.14 10.50 -2.38
CA LEU A 177 11.28 11.63 -3.28
C LEU A 177 10.71 11.24 -4.63
N MET A 178 9.64 11.92 -5.05
CA MET A 178 8.94 11.60 -6.28
C MET A 178 8.96 12.78 -7.26
N PHE A 179 9.37 12.50 -8.49
CA PHE A 179 9.19 13.37 -9.64
C PHE A 179 8.17 12.74 -10.60
N ARG A 180 7.27 13.55 -11.15
CA ARG A 180 6.21 13.07 -12.04
C ARG A 180 6.32 13.68 -13.43
N PRO A 181 7.08 13.08 -14.36
CA PRO A 181 7.10 13.50 -15.74
C PRO A 181 5.82 13.06 -16.47
N ILE A 182 5.29 13.92 -17.31
CA ILE A 182 4.16 13.65 -18.19
C ILE A 182 4.62 13.80 -19.61
N TYR A 183 4.41 12.78 -20.42
CA TYR A 183 4.86 12.75 -21.82
C TYR A 183 3.64 12.72 -22.77
N LYS A 184 3.71 13.51 -23.83
CA LYS A 184 2.81 13.37 -24.96
C LYS A 184 3.30 12.22 -25.84
N ILE A 185 2.41 11.29 -26.13
CA ILE A 185 2.71 10.11 -26.94
C ILE A 185 2.04 10.21 -28.32
N HIS A 186 2.65 9.58 -29.32
CA HIS A 186 2.15 9.49 -30.68
C HIS A 186 2.09 8.03 -31.11
N GLY A 187 1.15 7.67 -31.99
CA GLY A 187 1.01 6.32 -32.54
C GLY A 187 0.30 5.32 -31.62
N LEU A 188 0.21 5.58 -30.31
CA LEU A 188 -0.47 4.74 -29.33
C LEU A 188 -1.56 5.51 -28.58
N LYS A 189 -2.48 4.77 -27.97
CA LYS A 189 -3.60 5.36 -27.21
C LYS A 189 -3.35 5.22 -25.72
N SER A 190 -3.44 6.34 -25.00
CA SER A 190 -3.57 6.35 -23.54
C SER A 190 -5.01 6.06 -23.14
N LEU A 191 -5.25 5.89 -21.84
CA LEU A 191 -6.61 5.74 -21.30
C LEU A 191 -7.38 7.07 -21.23
N ASN A 192 -6.73 8.22 -21.37
CA ASN A 192 -7.33 9.53 -21.19
C ASN A 192 -8.60 9.72 -22.03
N LYS A 193 -8.53 9.45 -23.34
CA LYS A 193 -9.69 9.59 -24.23
C LYS A 193 -10.85 8.66 -23.87
N LYS A 194 -10.55 7.43 -23.46
CA LYS A 194 -11.56 6.45 -23.04
C LYS A 194 -12.24 6.90 -21.73
N ILE A 195 -11.47 7.38 -20.77
CA ILE A 195 -11.96 7.84 -19.46
C ILE A 195 -12.72 9.17 -19.56
N ASN A 196 -12.32 10.07 -20.46
CA ASN A 196 -12.99 11.38 -20.65
C ASN A 196 -14.29 11.30 -21.46
N SER A 197 -14.54 10.21 -22.18
CA SER A 197 -15.74 9.98 -22.98
C SER A 197 -16.85 9.28 -22.17
N LEU A 198 -18.11 9.76 -22.29
CA LEU A 198 -19.27 9.09 -21.69
C LEU A 198 -19.44 7.65 -22.20
N PHE A 199 -19.30 7.46 -23.50
CA PHE A 199 -19.33 6.13 -24.10
C PHE A 199 -18.19 5.25 -23.61
N GLY A 200 -16.98 5.82 -23.50
CA GLY A 200 -15.84 5.11 -22.94
C GLY A 200 -16.05 4.68 -21.49
N LYS A 201 -16.63 5.54 -20.65
CA LYS A 201 -16.99 5.19 -19.25
C LYS A 201 -18.01 4.05 -19.18
N LEU A 202 -19.04 4.12 -20.04
CA LEU A 202 -20.04 3.05 -20.13
C LEU A 202 -19.39 1.71 -20.50
N MET A 203 -18.54 1.70 -21.53
CA MET A 203 -17.84 0.48 -21.97
C MET A 203 -16.90 -0.07 -20.90
N ILE A 204 -16.18 0.80 -20.16
CA ILE A 204 -15.36 0.40 -19.02
C ILE A 204 -16.21 -0.26 -17.92
N GLY A 205 -17.38 0.34 -17.62
CA GLY A 205 -18.31 -0.21 -16.64
C GLY A 205 -18.86 -1.58 -17.05
N LEU A 206 -19.27 -1.75 -18.30
CA LEU A 206 -19.75 -3.02 -18.84
C LEU A 206 -18.65 -4.09 -18.83
N GLU A 207 -17.44 -3.76 -19.28
CA GLU A 207 -16.28 -4.66 -19.21
C GLU A 207 -16.05 -5.17 -17.78
N TYR A 208 -16.11 -4.29 -16.80
CA TYR A 208 -15.93 -4.67 -15.40
C TYR A 208 -17.10 -5.53 -14.88
N VAL A 209 -18.35 -5.19 -15.19
CA VAL A 209 -19.51 -5.94 -14.69
C VAL A 209 -19.53 -7.37 -15.24
N PHE A 210 -19.25 -7.54 -16.54
CA PHE A 210 -19.35 -8.84 -17.20
C PHE A 210 -18.09 -9.68 -17.13
N ASN A 211 -16.91 -9.05 -17.23
CA ASN A 211 -15.63 -9.76 -17.35
C ASN A 211 -14.72 -9.61 -16.15
N ARG A 212 -15.03 -8.71 -15.20
CA ARG A 212 -14.15 -8.38 -14.08
C ARG A 212 -12.72 -8.05 -14.52
N SER A 213 -12.59 -7.29 -15.61
CA SER A 213 -11.35 -6.88 -16.24
C SER A 213 -11.36 -5.40 -16.64
N GLY A 214 -10.26 -4.94 -17.20
CA GLY A 214 -10.14 -3.59 -17.73
C GLY A 214 -9.80 -2.52 -16.70
N PRO A 215 -9.99 -1.22 -17.04
CA PRO A 215 -9.51 -0.11 -16.23
C PRO A 215 -10.05 -0.03 -14.80
N MET A 216 -11.20 -0.64 -14.49
CA MET A 216 -11.72 -0.64 -13.11
C MET A 216 -11.04 -1.65 -12.19
N THR A 217 -10.21 -2.55 -12.71
CA THR A 217 -9.39 -3.47 -11.91
C THR A 217 -7.97 -2.93 -11.69
N MET A 218 -7.65 -1.76 -12.23
CA MET A 218 -6.30 -1.21 -12.16
C MET A 218 -5.94 -0.73 -10.76
N GLY A 219 -4.72 -1.02 -10.32
CA GLY A 219 -4.05 -0.32 -9.23
C GLY A 219 -3.64 1.11 -9.63
N ALA A 220 -2.97 1.81 -8.73
CA ALA A 220 -2.50 3.18 -8.99
C ALA A 220 -1.45 3.24 -10.12
N SER A 221 -0.63 2.21 -10.25
CA SER A 221 0.34 2.02 -11.34
C SER A 221 0.25 0.60 -11.85
N GLN A 222 0.42 0.41 -13.16
CA GLN A 222 0.32 -0.91 -13.77
C GLN A 222 1.67 -1.54 -14.00
N MET A 223 2.69 -0.71 -14.25
CA MET A 223 4.03 -1.18 -14.56
C MET A 223 5.06 -0.49 -13.69
N CYS A 224 6.11 -1.21 -13.38
CA CYS A 224 7.27 -0.70 -12.67
C CYS A 224 8.54 -0.95 -13.47
N MET A 225 9.51 -0.10 -13.21
CA MET A 225 10.90 -0.32 -13.62
C MET A 225 11.80 0.02 -12.45
N PHE A 226 12.68 -0.91 -12.08
CA PHE A 226 13.77 -0.67 -11.16
C PHE A 226 15.08 -0.68 -11.93
N ALA A 227 15.88 0.36 -11.75
CA ALA A 227 17.16 0.49 -12.39
C ALA A 227 18.21 1.10 -11.46
N LYS A 228 19.45 0.92 -11.82
CA LYS A 228 20.59 1.53 -11.15
C LYS A 228 20.94 2.86 -11.82
N SER A 229 21.11 3.92 -11.03
CA SER A 229 21.60 5.20 -11.54
C SER A 229 23.06 5.12 -11.98
N ASP A 230 23.83 4.20 -11.37
CA ASP A 230 25.21 3.88 -11.72
C ASP A 230 25.36 2.35 -11.78
N PRO A 231 25.97 1.81 -12.83
CA PRO A 231 26.20 0.35 -12.98
C PRO A 231 26.98 -0.30 -11.84
N SER A 232 27.78 0.48 -11.10
CA SER A 232 28.59 0.00 -9.97
C SER A 232 27.76 -0.28 -8.71
N LEU A 233 26.53 0.22 -8.62
CA LEU A 233 25.66 -0.04 -7.48
C LEU A 233 25.28 -1.52 -7.39
N GLU A 234 25.23 -2.05 -6.19
CA GLU A 234 24.83 -3.43 -5.95
C GLU A 234 23.33 -3.62 -6.24
N LEU A 235 22.50 -2.68 -5.79
CA LEU A 235 21.03 -2.72 -5.93
C LEU A 235 20.51 -1.53 -6.73
N PRO A 236 19.35 -1.66 -7.39
CA PRO A 236 18.64 -0.54 -7.98
C PRO A 236 18.29 0.53 -6.94
N ASP A 237 18.53 1.79 -7.28
CA ASP A 237 18.25 2.98 -6.47
C ASP A 237 17.20 3.90 -7.11
N LEU A 238 16.79 3.58 -8.34
CA LEU A 238 15.73 4.28 -9.06
C LEU A 238 14.52 3.38 -9.27
N GLN A 239 13.33 3.97 -9.09
CA GLN A 239 12.06 3.30 -9.32
C GLN A 239 11.13 4.17 -10.16
N TRP A 240 10.53 3.60 -11.19
CA TRP A 240 9.48 4.22 -12.00
C TRP A 240 8.15 3.54 -11.74
N HIS A 241 7.11 4.35 -11.51
CA HIS A 241 5.73 3.94 -11.53
C HIS A 241 5.09 4.42 -12.82
N VAL A 242 4.82 3.51 -13.75
CA VAL A 242 4.31 3.86 -15.08
C VAL A 242 2.79 3.74 -15.10
N GLN A 243 2.14 4.81 -15.53
CA GLN A 243 0.69 4.89 -15.65
C GLN A 243 0.30 5.19 -17.09
N PRO A 244 -0.73 4.53 -17.64
CA PRO A 244 -1.20 4.75 -19.02
C PRO A 244 -2.14 5.95 -19.15
N MET A 245 -2.18 6.83 -18.17
CA MET A 245 -2.99 8.04 -18.12
C MET A 245 -2.26 9.15 -17.37
N SER A 246 -2.62 10.39 -17.64
CA SER A 246 -2.07 11.57 -16.97
C SER A 246 -3.15 12.34 -16.22
N MET A 247 -2.77 12.96 -15.11
CA MET A 247 -3.61 13.81 -14.27
C MET A 247 -2.78 14.99 -13.77
N ASP A 248 -3.37 16.18 -13.61
CA ASP A 248 -2.67 17.36 -13.08
C ASP A 248 -2.24 17.18 -11.63
N THR A 249 -3.12 16.57 -10.83
CA THR A 249 -2.87 16.28 -9.40
C THR A 249 -3.41 14.91 -9.04
N LEU A 250 -2.88 14.31 -7.98
CA LEU A 250 -3.44 13.09 -7.40
C LEU A 250 -4.90 13.35 -6.97
N GLY A 251 -5.82 12.54 -7.49
CA GLY A 251 -7.25 12.71 -7.24
C GLY A 251 -7.95 13.76 -8.13
N ALA A 252 -7.26 14.35 -9.10
CA ALA A 252 -7.89 15.23 -10.07
C ALA A 252 -8.96 14.51 -10.88
N THR A 253 -10.06 15.20 -11.16
CA THR A 253 -11.18 14.67 -11.96
C THR A 253 -10.98 14.87 -13.47
N LYS A 254 -9.98 15.65 -13.87
CA LYS A 254 -9.65 15.90 -15.27
C LYS A 254 -8.29 15.28 -15.61
N ASN A 255 -8.30 14.50 -16.66
CA ASN A 255 -7.09 13.98 -17.30
C ASN A 255 -6.70 14.88 -18.47
N HIS A 256 -5.43 14.91 -18.84
CA HIS A 256 -4.97 15.60 -20.05
C HIS A 256 -5.53 14.90 -21.30
N ASP A 257 -5.78 15.68 -22.34
CA ASP A 257 -6.23 15.17 -23.66
C ASP A 257 -5.07 14.56 -24.46
#